data_759beb41f981930ddb7d1a9c6e91f610
#
_entry.id   759beb41f981930ddb7d1a9c6e91f610
#
_cell.length_a   1.000
_cell.length_b   1.000
_cell.length_c   1.000
_cell.angle_alpha   90.00
_cell.angle_beta   90.00
_cell.angle_gamma   90.00
#
_symmetry.space_group_name_H-M   'P 1'
#
loop_
_entity.id
_entity.type
_entity.pdbx_description
1 polymer ?
#
loop_
_entity_poly.entity_id
_entity_poly.type
_entity_poly.pdbx_seq_one_letter_code
_entity_poly.pdbx_strand_id
1 'polypeptide(L)'
;MTNWLKRNPLLVALVLVLVVALREPQAGIESPTTEAGLRVLLVEDVTERVHLPAGQIEQLTSDNDGSLIAHLKANAKEWALIDQADSAELASKSIQELAAHPRESVPWIVAGNGRRGYAGPLGETSAETIKKLKGL
;
A
#
# COMPACT_ATOMS: atom_id res chain seq x y z
N MET A 1 -36.89 27.35 -0.19
CA MET A 1 -35.60 26.78 0.17
C MET A 1 -34.78 26.30 -1.02
N THR A 2 -35.37 25.69 -2.02
CA THR A 2 -34.66 25.22 -3.23
C THR A 2 -34.07 26.34 -4.10
N ASN A 3 -34.55 27.59 -3.98
CA ASN A 3 -34.04 28.70 -4.77
C ASN A 3 -32.75 29.34 -4.25
N TRP A 4 -32.38 29.08 -2.97
CA TRP A 4 -31.16 29.62 -2.38
C TRP A 4 -29.91 28.88 -2.91
N LEU A 5 -30.01 27.56 -3.06
CA LEU A 5 -28.94 26.72 -3.62
C LEU A 5 -28.66 27.02 -5.10
N LYS A 6 -29.71 27.43 -5.85
CA LYS A 6 -29.54 27.83 -7.26
C LYS A 6 -28.87 29.21 -7.42
N ARG A 7 -28.85 30.03 -6.38
CA ARG A 7 -28.24 31.37 -6.40
C ARG A 7 -26.75 31.39 -6.06
N ASN A 8 -26.23 30.30 -5.51
CA ASN A 8 -24.82 30.23 -5.08
C ASN A 8 -24.10 29.00 -5.58
N PRO A 9 -23.91 28.91 -6.91
CA PRO A 9 -23.20 27.72 -7.49
C PRO A 9 -21.77 27.61 -7.00
N LEU A 10 -21.13 28.73 -6.63
CA LEU A 10 -19.78 28.74 -6.04
C LEU A 10 -19.72 28.08 -4.66
N LEU A 11 -20.77 28.23 -3.86
CA LEU A 11 -20.85 27.64 -2.53
C LEU A 11 -21.05 26.11 -2.60
N VAL A 12 -21.83 25.65 -3.57
CA VAL A 12 -22.03 24.22 -3.84
C VAL A 12 -20.74 23.60 -4.35
N ALA A 13 -20.02 24.29 -5.24
CA ALA A 13 -18.71 23.83 -5.73
C ALA A 13 -17.67 23.77 -4.61
N LEU A 14 -17.66 24.75 -3.70
CA LEU A 14 -16.74 24.79 -2.56
C LEU A 14 -17.00 23.63 -1.58
N VAL A 15 -18.27 23.34 -1.29
CA VAL A 15 -18.65 22.20 -0.42
C VAL A 15 -18.27 20.87 -1.05
N LEU A 16 -18.46 20.72 -2.36
CA LEU A 16 -18.04 19.51 -3.09
C LEU A 16 -16.53 19.33 -3.08
N VAL A 17 -15.76 20.38 -3.28
CA VAL A 17 -14.30 20.35 -3.20
C VAL A 17 -13.83 20.03 -1.78
N LEU A 18 -14.48 20.57 -0.77
CA LEU A 18 -14.15 20.30 0.64
C LEU A 18 -14.46 18.85 1.01
N VAL A 19 -15.56 18.28 0.54
CA VAL A 19 -15.93 16.87 0.75
C VAL A 19 -14.94 15.94 0.07
N VAL A 20 -14.45 16.28 -1.12
CA VAL A 20 -13.42 15.52 -1.82
C VAL A 20 -12.07 15.64 -1.10
N ALA A 21 -11.73 16.81 -0.57
CA ALA A 21 -10.48 17.03 0.18
C ALA A 21 -10.49 16.37 1.57
N LEU A 22 -11.67 16.23 2.21
CA LEU A 22 -11.83 15.53 3.49
C LEU A 22 -11.97 14.01 3.36
N ARG A 23 -12.17 13.49 2.16
CA ARG A 23 -11.94 12.06 1.91
C ARG A 23 -10.45 11.85 2.02
N GLU A 24 -10.02 11.31 3.16
CA GLU A 24 -8.70 10.74 3.28
C GLU A 24 -8.40 9.93 2.01
N PRO A 25 -7.17 10.03 1.43
CA PRO A 25 -6.76 9.08 0.41
C PRO A 25 -6.84 7.71 1.06
N GLN A 26 -8.04 7.16 1.05
CA GLN A 26 -8.25 5.77 1.44
C GLN A 26 -7.34 4.98 0.55
N ALA A 27 -6.47 4.24 1.17
CA ALA A 27 -5.60 3.26 0.59
C ALA A 27 -6.33 2.19 -0.23
N GLY A 28 -7.56 2.46 -0.69
CA GLY A 28 -8.36 1.58 -1.52
C GLY A 28 -8.10 1.86 -2.98
N ILE A 29 -7.08 1.24 -3.53
CA ILE A 29 -6.96 1.12 -4.97
C ILE A 29 -7.64 -0.19 -5.42
N GLU A 30 -7.94 -0.29 -6.70
CA GLU A 30 -8.27 -1.57 -7.31
C GLU A 30 -7.08 -2.52 -7.14
N SER A 31 -7.34 -3.81 -6.91
CA SER A 31 -6.26 -4.77 -6.72
C SER A 31 -5.34 -4.83 -7.95
N PRO A 32 -4.02 -4.66 -7.78
CA PRO A 32 -3.07 -4.82 -8.87
C PRO A 32 -2.96 -6.25 -9.39
N THR A 33 -3.43 -7.23 -8.64
CA THR A 33 -3.53 -8.62 -9.05
C THR A 33 -4.98 -9.08 -9.12
N THR A 34 -5.30 -9.95 -10.07
CA THR A 34 -6.64 -10.55 -10.21
C THR A 34 -6.83 -11.78 -9.34
N GLU A 35 -5.74 -12.33 -8.79
CA GLU A 35 -5.79 -13.53 -7.98
C GLU A 35 -6.37 -13.27 -6.58
N ALA A 36 -7.26 -14.15 -6.14
CA ALA A 36 -7.88 -14.08 -4.83
C ALA A 36 -6.88 -14.39 -3.69
N GLY A 37 -7.12 -13.79 -2.53
CA GLY A 37 -6.29 -13.91 -1.35
C GLY A 37 -5.21 -12.82 -1.29
N LEU A 38 -4.83 -12.44 -0.08
CA LEU A 38 -3.87 -11.38 0.13
C LEU A 38 -2.50 -11.74 -0.43
N ARG A 39 -1.99 -10.93 -1.33
CA ARG A 39 -0.65 -11.02 -1.91
C ARG A 39 0.06 -9.70 -1.72
N VAL A 40 1.30 -9.76 -1.31
CA VAL A 40 2.06 -8.57 -0.90
C VAL A 40 3.45 -8.59 -1.50
N LEU A 41 3.85 -7.46 -2.06
CA LEU A 41 5.21 -7.22 -2.51
C LEU A 41 5.81 -6.05 -1.72
N LEU A 42 6.96 -6.31 -1.12
CA LEU A 42 7.82 -5.29 -0.54
C LEU A 42 8.98 -5.02 -1.49
N VAL A 43 9.22 -3.75 -1.76
CA VAL A 43 10.34 -3.32 -2.62
C VAL A 43 11.24 -2.39 -1.83
N GLU A 44 12.52 -2.67 -1.83
CA GLU A 44 13.53 -1.88 -1.13
C GLU A 44 14.73 -1.55 -2.01
N ASP A 45 15.59 -0.70 -1.53
CA ASP A 45 16.96 -0.55 -1.99
C ASP A 45 17.89 -1.08 -0.90
N VAL A 46 18.48 -2.23 -1.12
CA VAL A 46 19.34 -2.90 -0.12
C VAL A 46 20.54 -2.02 0.25
N THR A 47 21.05 -1.25 -0.70
CA THR A 47 22.20 -0.36 -0.44
C THR A 47 21.86 0.81 0.47
N GLU A 48 20.59 1.24 0.48
CA GLU A 48 20.09 2.35 1.29
C GLU A 48 19.43 1.90 2.62
N ARG A 49 19.32 0.60 2.84
CA ARG A 49 18.66 0.05 4.03
C ARG A 49 19.25 0.59 5.34
N VAL A 50 20.56 0.74 5.42
CA VAL A 50 21.24 1.22 6.62
C VAL A 50 20.87 2.67 6.99
N HIS A 51 20.39 3.44 6.04
CA HIS A 51 19.99 4.84 6.22
C HIS A 51 18.50 5.00 6.56
N LEU A 52 17.72 3.92 6.57
CA LEU A 52 16.31 3.95 6.91
C LEU A 52 16.08 4.14 8.41
N PRO A 53 14.93 4.73 8.81
CA PRO A 53 14.52 4.71 10.21
C PRO A 53 14.44 3.28 10.76
N ALA A 54 14.73 3.12 12.05
CA ALA A 54 14.80 1.81 12.71
C ALA A 54 13.51 1.00 12.54
N GLY A 55 12.34 1.63 12.59
CA GLY A 55 11.06 0.96 12.40
C GLY A 55 10.85 0.42 10.99
N GLN A 56 11.43 1.05 9.98
CA GLN A 56 11.38 0.54 8.61
C GLN A 56 12.38 -0.59 8.39
N ILE A 57 13.57 -0.51 8.97
CA ILE A 57 14.55 -1.62 8.96
C ILE A 57 13.93 -2.86 9.61
N GLU A 58 13.27 -2.70 10.74
CA GLU A 58 12.57 -3.79 11.43
C GLU A 58 11.52 -4.43 10.53
N GLN A 59 10.71 -3.65 9.83
CA GLN A 59 9.70 -4.18 8.93
C GLN A 59 10.28 -5.04 7.81
N LEU A 60 11.48 -4.71 7.34
CA LEU A 60 12.14 -5.40 6.23
C LEU A 60 12.97 -6.61 6.67
N THR A 61 13.31 -6.71 7.95
CA THR A 61 14.31 -7.69 8.42
C THR A 61 13.84 -8.57 9.58
N SER A 62 12.87 -8.15 10.37
CA SER A 62 12.43 -8.89 11.55
C SER A 62 11.24 -9.80 11.26
N ASP A 63 11.29 -11.04 11.73
CA ASP A 63 10.17 -11.99 11.73
C ASP A 63 9.65 -12.30 13.15
N ASN A 64 10.03 -11.49 14.14
CA ASN A 64 9.53 -11.61 15.50
C ASN A 64 8.01 -11.36 15.57
N ASP A 65 7.36 -11.85 16.60
CA ASP A 65 5.93 -11.64 16.86
C ASP A 65 5.59 -10.14 16.80
N GLY A 66 4.54 -9.82 16.05
CA GLY A 66 4.11 -8.45 15.83
C GLY A 66 4.82 -7.72 14.69
N SER A 67 5.86 -8.32 14.10
CA SER A 67 6.54 -7.74 12.93
C SER A 67 5.71 -7.89 11.66
N LEU A 68 6.03 -7.06 10.65
CA LEU A 68 5.38 -7.14 9.35
C LEU A 68 5.60 -8.51 8.70
N ILE A 69 6.83 -9.01 8.67
CA ILE A 69 7.14 -10.32 8.05
C ILE A 69 6.39 -11.46 8.75
N ALA A 70 6.33 -11.46 10.08
CA ALA A 70 5.53 -12.46 10.81
C ALA A 70 4.05 -12.40 10.44
N HIS A 71 3.50 -11.20 10.29
CA HIS A 71 2.12 -11.01 9.85
C HIS A 71 1.90 -11.54 8.42
N LEU A 72 2.82 -11.27 7.50
CA LEU A 72 2.72 -11.74 6.13
C LEU A 72 2.81 -13.26 6.05
N LYS A 73 3.72 -13.89 6.79
CA LYS A 73 3.84 -15.35 6.87
C LYS A 73 2.55 -16.01 7.36
N ALA A 74 1.84 -15.37 8.30
CA ALA A 74 0.62 -15.91 8.88
C ALA A 74 -0.64 -15.64 8.05
N ASN A 75 -0.70 -14.54 7.30
CA ASN A 75 -1.94 -14.04 6.71
C ASN A 75 -1.91 -13.88 5.20
N ALA A 76 -0.75 -13.65 4.59
CA ALA A 76 -0.65 -13.51 3.16
C ALA A 76 -0.61 -14.89 2.48
N LYS A 77 -1.35 -15.03 1.40
CA LYS A 77 -1.29 -16.23 0.56
C LYS A 77 0.04 -16.32 -0.18
N GLU A 78 0.59 -15.17 -0.54
CA GLU A 78 1.91 -15.05 -1.14
C GLU A 78 2.49 -13.68 -0.78
N TRP A 79 3.78 -13.62 -0.55
CA TRP A 79 4.49 -12.37 -0.36
C TRP A 79 5.94 -12.49 -0.81
N ALA A 80 6.53 -11.39 -1.17
CA ALA A 80 7.94 -11.32 -1.55
C ALA A 80 8.55 -10.00 -1.09
N LEU A 81 9.85 -10.02 -0.86
CA LEU A 81 10.69 -8.85 -0.64
C LEU A 81 11.75 -8.85 -1.72
N ILE A 82 11.79 -7.81 -2.54
CA ILE A 82 12.75 -7.68 -3.63
C ILE A 82 13.54 -6.37 -3.52
N ASP A 83 14.76 -6.38 -4.07
CA ASP A 83 15.50 -5.15 -4.32
C ASP A 83 14.93 -4.46 -5.57
N GLN A 84 14.88 -3.13 -5.57
CA GLN A 84 14.34 -2.38 -6.71
C GLN A 84 15.11 -2.62 -8.02
N ALA A 85 16.36 -3.05 -7.94
CA ALA A 85 17.19 -3.37 -9.10
C ALA A 85 16.93 -4.78 -9.63
N ASP A 86 16.24 -5.63 -8.87
CA ASP A 86 15.96 -7.00 -9.27
C ASP A 86 14.83 -7.06 -10.28
N SER A 87 14.92 -8.03 -11.18
CA SER A 87 13.85 -8.35 -12.11
C SER A 87 12.83 -9.28 -11.46
N ALA A 88 11.55 -8.98 -11.60
CA ALA A 88 10.45 -9.83 -11.17
C ALA A 88 10.11 -10.95 -12.17
N GLU A 89 10.86 -11.12 -13.26
CA GLU A 89 10.54 -12.05 -14.35
C GLU A 89 10.42 -13.52 -13.90
N LEU A 90 11.19 -13.90 -12.86
CA LEU A 90 11.18 -15.26 -12.31
C LEU A 90 10.15 -15.44 -11.19
N ALA A 91 9.46 -14.38 -10.80
CA ALA A 91 8.43 -14.46 -9.77
C ALA A 91 7.12 -15.04 -10.31
N SER A 92 6.20 -15.36 -9.41
CA SER A 92 4.85 -15.76 -9.78
C SER A 92 4.13 -14.64 -10.56
N LYS A 93 3.07 -15.00 -11.28
CA LYS A 93 2.26 -14.05 -12.02
C LYS A 93 1.73 -12.93 -11.12
N SER A 94 1.22 -13.26 -9.93
CA SER A 94 0.68 -12.26 -9.01
C SER A 94 1.77 -11.30 -8.50
N ILE A 95 2.95 -11.78 -8.18
CA ILE A 95 4.07 -10.91 -7.78
C ILE A 95 4.53 -10.02 -8.95
N GLN A 96 4.56 -10.53 -10.17
CA GLN A 96 4.85 -9.73 -11.35
C GLN A 96 3.82 -8.61 -11.55
N GLU A 97 2.54 -8.90 -11.36
CA GLU A 97 1.47 -7.91 -11.44
C GLU A 97 1.62 -6.82 -10.37
N LEU A 98 1.98 -7.20 -9.13
CA LEU A 98 2.26 -6.23 -8.07
C LEU A 98 3.52 -5.39 -8.40
N ALA A 99 4.55 -6.00 -8.94
CA ALA A 99 5.79 -5.31 -9.32
C ALA A 99 5.59 -4.31 -10.46
N ALA A 100 4.61 -4.55 -11.33
CA ALA A 100 4.28 -3.65 -12.43
C ALA A 100 3.56 -2.38 -11.96
N HIS A 101 3.04 -2.35 -10.74
CA HIS A 101 2.39 -1.16 -10.19
C HIS A 101 3.42 -0.04 -9.99
N PRO A 102 3.12 1.22 -10.40
CA PRO A 102 4.04 2.34 -10.24
C PRO A 102 4.44 2.59 -8.79
N ARG A 103 5.71 2.93 -8.59
CA ARG A 103 6.28 3.30 -7.29
C ARG A 103 6.82 4.72 -7.34
N GLU A 104 6.57 5.47 -6.29
CA GLU A 104 7.10 6.83 -6.13
C GLU A 104 8.43 6.86 -5.38
N SER A 105 8.66 5.87 -4.53
CA SER A 105 9.84 5.79 -3.67
C SER A 105 10.09 4.36 -3.22
N VAL A 106 11.16 4.13 -2.49
CA VAL A 106 11.46 2.90 -1.77
C VAL A 106 11.94 3.23 -0.34
N PRO A 107 11.62 2.43 0.67
CA PRO A 107 10.86 1.18 0.61
C PRO A 107 9.37 1.40 0.30
N TRP A 108 8.80 0.47 -0.43
CA TRP A 108 7.44 0.56 -0.95
C TRP A 108 6.71 -0.77 -0.76
N ILE A 109 5.42 -0.72 -0.51
CA ILE A 109 4.58 -1.89 -0.41
C ILE A 109 3.46 -1.82 -1.45
N VAL A 110 3.22 -2.94 -2.12
CA VAL A 110 2.07 -3.15 -3.01
C VAL A 110 1.35 -4.40 -2.57
N ALA A 111 0.06 -4.31 -2.39
CA ALA A 111 -0.76 -5.42 -1.95
C ALA A 111 -2.07 -5.49 -2.71
N GLY A 112 -2.61 -6.68 -2.85
CA GLY A 112 -3.92 -6.90 -3.44
C GLY A 112 -4.51 -8.23 -3.00
N ASN A 113 -5.85 -8.32 -3.02
CA ASN A 113 -6.60 -9.53 -2.67
C ASN A 113 -7.53 -10.01 -3.79
N GLY A 114 -7.34 -9.48 -4.99
CA GLY A 114 -8.20 -9.75 -6.14
C GLY A 114 -9.35 -8.77 -6.32
N ARG A 115 -9.68 -7.98 -5.30
CA ARG A 115 -10.72 -6.95 -5.32
C ARG A 115 -10.18 -5.58 -4.97
N ARG A 116 -9.53 -5.49 -3.81
CA ARG A 116 -8.95 -4.27 -3.26
C ARG A 116 -7.45 -4.38 -3.19
N GLY A 117 -6.79 -3.25 -3.22
CA GLY A 117 -5.36 -3.17 -3.10
C GLY A 117 -4.92 -1.96 -2.30
N TYR A 118 -3.64 -1.95 -2.01
CA TYR A 118 -2.93 -0.86 -1.39
C TYR A 118 -1.57 -0.70 -2.05
N ALA A 119 -1.15 0.53 -2.30
CA ALA A 119 0.21 0.84 -2.72
C ALA A 119 0.66 2.13 -2.04
N GLY A 120 1.85 2.10 -1.47
CA GLY A 120 2.39 3.25 -0.77
C GLY A 120 3.72 2.98 -0.09
N PRO A 121 4.31 4.01 0.54
CA PRO A 121 5.50 3.81 1.35
C PRO A 121 5.20 2.94 2.57
N LEU A 122 6.22 2.26 3.10
CA LEU A 122 6.09 1.60 4.39
C LEU A 122 5.71 2.61 5.47
N GLY A 123 4.85 2.21 6.40
CA GLY A 123 4.59 2.97 7.59
C GLY A 123 5.86 3.14 8.44
N GLU A 124 5.79 3.96 9.47
CA GLU A 124 6.91 4.13 10.41
C GLU A 124 7.15 2.89 11.27
N THR A 125 6.09 2.11 11.49
CA THR A 125 6.12 0.89 12.29
C THR A 125 5.42 -0.27 11.60
N SER A 126 5.74 -1.50 12.00
CA SER A 126 5.03 -2.70 11.55
C SER A 126 3.52 -2.59 11.81
N ALA A 127 3.13 -2.09 12.97
CA ALA A 127 1.71 -1.93 13.33
C ALA A 127 0.95 -1.03 12.36
N GLU A 128 1.54 0.06 11.92
CA GLU A 128 0.92 0.97 10.94
C GLU A 128 0.75 0.31 9.57
N THR A 129 1.79 -0.36 9.09
CA THR A 129 1.73 -1.07 7.80
C THR A 129 0.71 -2.21 7.84
N ILE A 130 0.71 -3.00 8.91
CA ILE A 130 -0.25 -4.09 9.11
C ILE A 130 -1.69 -3.57 9.14
N LYS A 131 -1.93 -2.44 9.80
CA LYS A 131 -3.27 -1.82 9.84
C LYS A 131 -3.79 -1.49 8.45
N LYS A 132 -2.94 -0.99 7.57
CA LYS A 132 -3.30 -0.70 6.17
C LYS A 132 -3.65 -1.98 5.40
N LEU A 133 -2.90 -3.06 5.61
CA LEU A 133 -3.20 -4.35 4.99
C LEU A 133 -4.50 -4.96 5.49
N LYS A 134 -4.81 -4.81 6.77
CA LYS A 134 -6.08 -5.29 7.34
C LYS A 134 -7.30 -4.54 6.83
N GLY A 135 -7.12 -3.35 6.28
CA GLY A 135 -8.20 -2.57 5.67
C GLY A 135 -8.64 -3.03 4.27
N LEU A 136 -7.98 -4.02 3.70
CA LEU A 136 -8.28 -4.53 2.35
C LEU A 136 -9.51 -5.47 2.31
#